data_f1698481e135df44caa2fcee64b513a3
#
_entry.id   f1698481e135df44caa2fcee64b513a3
#
_cell.length_a   1.000
_cell.length_b   1.000
_cell.length_c   1.000
_cell.angle_alpha   90.00
_cell.angle_beta   90.00
_cell.angle_gamma   90.00
#
_symmetry.space_group_name_H-M   'P 1'
#
loop_
_entity.id
_entity.type
_entity.pdbx_description
1 polymer ?
#
loop_
_entity_poly.entity_id
_entity_poly.type
_entity_poly.pdbx_seq_one_letter_code
_entity_poly.pdbx_strand_id
1 'polypeptide(L)'
;MLKRTFALILGAALCLCCLAPAVSAAEVDCDGVYRFSSTELSPEQELQGICVTALPQGSLMLGERAIRPGDVLTAEQVDAMTFQPVRSEQDAEAALEYLPVFAEGVGPAAVMTFSIRGKTNKAPAAEDFTMETYKDLPVEGALKVADPEGEAMTFRLTRKPKRGDVELRADGSFTYTPRKHKVGVDSFVYTATDASGKVSREATVTVTILKPSDAPQYTDTASLDCRFEAEWMKNTGIFVGETVDGNLCFGPDEEVTRGEFTAMLVKALDLLEADAPDYTGYPDQIPGWLRPYVAAAVRSGATAGLPDREVFGADEPITGAEAAVMLQNLLGLEADSVSVSTEEAVPAWAVSALEAMSSQGMALSPAEPLTRAETAKILYRASQMTTDRTRFLALEQ
;
A
#
# COMPACT_ATOMS: atom_id res chain seq x y z
N MET A 1 -34.49 -35.12 14.04
CA MET A 1 -35.59 -35.37 13.09
C MET A 1 -35.27 -34.85 11.67
N LEU A 2 -34.51 -33.82 11.52
CA LEU A 2 -34.18 -33.21 10.21
C LEU A 2 -33.46 -34.13 9.20
N LYS A 3 -32.61 -35.06 9.65
CA LYS A 3 -31.85 -35.97 8.75
C LYS A 3 -32.69 -37.07 8.06
N ARG A 4 -33.91 -37.34 8.48
CA ARG A 4 -34.79 -38.38 7.88
C ARG A 4 -35.70 -37.84 6.79
N THR A 5 -35.99 -36.56 6.75
CA THR A 5 -36.84 -35.91 5.74
C THR A 5 -36.09 -35.66 4.42
N PHE A 6 -34.76 -35.56 4.46
CA PHE A 6 -33.92 -35.29 3.29
C PHE A 6 -33.68 -36.49 2.35
N ALA A 7 -33.92 -37.69 2.79
CA ALA A 7 -33.67 -38.89 1.97
C ALA A 7 -34.73 -39.15 0.88
N LEU A 8 -35.82 -38.40 0.85
CA LEU A 8 -36.95 -38.60 -0.08
C LEU A 8 -36.97 -37.63 -1.27
N ILE A 9 -36.04 -36.67 -1.32
CA ILE A 9 -36.05 -35.58 -2.32
C ILE A 9 -35.42 -35.99 -3.68
N LEU A 10 -34.72 -37.13 -3.75
CA LEU A 10 -33.97 -37.49 -4.97
C LEU A 10 -34.81 -38.18 -6.07
N GLY A 11 -36.12 -38.28 -5.93
CA GLY A 11 -36.96 -39.07 -6.82
C GLY A 11 -37.97 -38.32 -7.71
N ALA A 12 -38.09 -37.01 -7.62
CA ALA A 12 -39.19 -36.28 -8.31
C ALA A 12 -38.73 -35.05 -9.09
N ALA A 13 -37.65 -35.15 -9.83
CA ALA A 13 -37.23 -34.07 -10.75
C ALA A 13 -37.34 -34.55 -12.20
N LEU A 14 -38.54 -34.63 -12.73
CA LEU A 14 -38.75 -34.67 -14.18
C LEU A 14 -40.04 -33.93 -14.54
N CYS A 15 -39.88 -32.87 -15.31
CA CYS A 15 -40.82 -32.24 -16.21
C CYS A 15 -42.01 -31.49 -15.59
N LEU A 16 -41.85 -30.17 -15.45
CA LEU A 16 -42.91 -29.22 -15.88
C LEU A 16 -42.23 -27.83 -16.10
N CYS A 17 -42.22 -27.38 -17.36
CA CYS A 17 -41.99 -25.96 -17.69
C CYS A 17 -43.18 -25.14 -17.19
N CYS A 18 -43.29 -24.95 -15.88
CA CYS A 18 -44.04 -23.86 -15.30
C CYS A 18 -43.03 -22.77 -14.95
N LEU A 19 -43.20 -21.58 -15.53
CA LEU A 19 -42.47 -20.40 -15.14
C LEU A 19 -42.57 -20.31 -13.59
N ALA A 20 -41.47 -20.60 -12.91
CA ALA A 20 -41.40 -20.39 -11.48
C ALA A 20 -41.60 -18.87 -11.24
N PRO A 21 -42.46 -18.49 -10.28
CA PRO A 21 -42.62 -17.07 -9.96
C PRO A 21 -41.27 -16.52 -9.56
N ALA A 22 -40.85 -15.40 -10.21
CA ALA A 22 -39.68 -14.64 -9.78
C ALA A 22 -39.98 -14.11 -8.37
N VAL A 23 -39.21 -14.55 -7.39
CA VAL A 23 -39.46 -14.21 -5.98
C VAL A 23 -38.86 -12.84 -5.63
N SER A 24 -37.74 -12.46 -6.25
CA SER A 24 -37.08 -11.19 -5.99
C SER A 24 -36.14 -10.85 -7.15
N ALA A 25 -35.93 -9.55 -7.37
CA ALA A 25 -34.92 -9.03 -8.28
C ALA A 25 -33.93 -8.17 -7.47
N ALA A 26 -32.68 -8.46 -7.55
CA ALA A 26 -31.63 -7.69 -6.89
C ALA A 26 -30.72 -6.99 -7.91
N GLU A 27 -30.29 -5.78 -7.60
CA GLU A 27 -29.29 -5.07 -8.39
C GLU A 27 -27.92 -5.25 -7.73
N VAL A 28 -26.90 -5.52 -8.52
CA VAL A 28 -25.52 -5.69 -8.06
C VAL A 28 -24.55 -5.18 -9.13
N ASP A 29 -23.51 -4.46 -8.71
CA ASP A 29 -22.45 -4.07 -9.63
C ASP A 29 -21.58 -5.29 -9.98
N CYS A 30 -21.01 -5.35 -11.18
CA CYS A 30 -20.23 -6.51 -11.64
C CYS A 30 -18.93 -6.73 -10.81
N ASP A 31 -18.46 -5.73 -10.08
CA ASP A 31 -17.36 -5.79 -9.12
C ASP A 31 -17.81 -5.86 -7.65
N GLY A 32 -19.12 -5.86 -7.41
CA GLY A 32 -19.74 -5.94 -6.09
C GLY A 32 -19.92 -7.35 -5.57
N VAL A 33 -20.28 -7.45 -4.29
CA VAL A 33 -20.65 -8.68 -3.62
C VAL A 33 -22.06 -8.54 -3.08
N TYR A 34 -22.98 -9.39 -3.58
CA TYR A 34 -24.33 -9.45 -3.04
C TYR A 34 -24.37 -10.38 -1.82
N ARG A 35 -25.05 -9.97 -0.76
CA ARG A 35 -25.30 -10.76 0.45
C ARG A 35 -26.77 -11.14 0.50
N PHE A 36 -27.03 -12.41 0.65
CA PHE A 36 -28.40 -12.93 0.69
C PHE A 36 -29.06 -12.69 2.05
N SER A 37 -30.40 -12.65 2.00
CA SER A 37 -31.23 -12.74 3.19
C SER A 37 -32.27 -13.82 2.98
N SER A 38 -32.47 -14.68 3.96
CA SER A 38 -33.50 -15.76 3.95
C SER A 38 -34.92 -15.16 3.80
N THR A 39 -35.15 -13.96 4.32
CA THR A 39 -36.42 -13.24 4.18
C THR A 39 -36.69 -12.71 2.76
N GLU A 40 -35.65 -12.41 1.99
CA GLU A 40 -35.78 -12.01 0.58
C GLU A 40 -36.13 -13.19 -0.33
N LEU A 41 -35.62 -14.38 -0.02
CA LEU A 41 -35.89 -15.58 -0.77
C LEU A 41 -37.29 -16.15 -0.48
N SER A 42 -37.93 -15.78 0.62
CA SER A 42 -39.30 -16.15 0.96
C SER A 42 -39.94 -15.10 1.85
N PRO A 43 -40.50 -14.00 1.25
CA PRO A 43 -41.10 -12.91 2.01
C PRO A 43 -42.40 -13.25 2.74
N GLU A 44 -43.12 -14.27 2.24
CA GLU A 44 -44.46 -14.62 2.73
C GLU A 44 -44.47 -15.75 3.77
N GLN A 45 -43.39 -16.53 3.84
CA GLN A 45 -43.33 -17.70 4.70
C GLN A 45 -41.92 -17.92 5.27
N GLU A 46 -41.84 -18.31 6.54
CA GLU A 46 -40.56 -18.56 7.22
C GLU A 46 -39.76 -19.69 6.58
N LEU A 47 -38.61 -19.37 6.03
CA LEU A 47 -37.70 -20.26 5.35
C LEU A 47 -36.90 -21.10 6.36
N GLN A 48 -36.92 -22.39 6.27
CA GLN A 48 -36.04 -23.31 7.02
C GLN A 48 -34.71 -23.55 6.29
N GLY A 49 -34.73 -23.38 4.95
CA GLY A 49 -33.55 -23.55 4.11
C GLY A 49 -33.91 -23.58 2.63
N ILE A 50 -32.89 -23.79 1.79
CA ILE A 50 -33.03 -23.95 0.34
C ILE A 50 -32.25 -25.17 -0.16
N CYS A 51 -32.71 -25.76 -1.26
CA CYS A 51 -31.92 -26.67 -2.07
C CYS A 51 -31.57 -25.95 -3.38
N VAL A 52 -30.30 -25.70 -3.64
CA VAL A 52 -29.85 -25.02 -4.86
C VAL A 52 -29.97 -25.94 -6.05
N THR A 53 -30.70 -25.53 -7.10
CA THR A 53 -30.90 -26.32 -8.31
C THR A 53 -30.05 -25.83 -9.49
N ALA A 54 -29.89 -24.51 -9.65
CA ALA A 54 -28.96 -23.92 -10.62
C ALA A 54 -28.25 -22.72 -10.04
N LEU A 55 -27.02 -22.51 -10.51
CA LEU A 55 -26.16 -21.39 -10.04
C LEU A 55 -26.27 -20.19 -10.97
N PRO A 56 -26.20 -18.95 -10.42
CA PRO A 56 -26.01 -17.76 -11.24
C PRO A 56 -24.62 -17.76 -11.90
N GLN A 57 -24.49 -17.03 -13.01
CA GLN A 57 -23.16 -16.81 -13.61
C GLN A 57 -22.31 -15.92 -12.68
N GLY A 58 -21.27 -16.54 -12.08
CA GLY A 58 -20.41 -15.92 -11.07
C GLY A 58 -20.02 -16.91 -10.00
N SER A 59 -19.57 -16.41 -8.86
CA SER A 59 -19.16 -17.21 -7.71
C SER A 59 -20.21 -17.13 -6.61
N LEU A 60 -20.85 -18.24 -6.28
CA LEU A 60 -21.76 -18.35 -5.14
C LEU A 60 -21.04 -19.07 -4.01
N MET A 61 -20.87 -18.41 -2.86
CA MET A 61 -20.01 -18.86 -1.77
C MET A 61 -20.75 -18.90 -0.43
N LEU A 62 -20.34 -19.82 0.43
CA LEU A 62 -20.66 -19.84 1.86
C LEU A 62 -19.35 -19.82 2.64
N GLY A 63 -18.93 -18.63 3.09
CA GLY A 63 -17.58 -18.40 3.59
C GLY A 63 -16.57 -18.68 2.50
N GLU A 64 -15.62 -19.58 2.73
CA GLU A 64 -14.61 -20.00 1.73
C GLU A 64 -15.07 -21.16 0.81
N ARG A 65 -16.23 -21.74 1.07
CA ARG A 65 -16.74 -22.89 0.32
C ARG A 65 -17.62 -22.46 -0.84
N ALA A 66 -17.29 -22.88 -2.06
CA ALA A 66 -18.16 -22.71 -3.22
C ALA A 66 -19.40 -23.61 -3.09
N ILE A 67 -20.57 -23.04 -3.35
CA ILE A 67 -21.86 -23.75 -3.39
C ILE A 67 -22.00 -24.48 -4.74
N ARG A 68 -22.65 -25.62 -4.73
CA ARG A 68 -22.88 -26.46 -5.91
C ARG A 68 -24.36 -26.76 -6.09
N PRO A 69 -24.80 -27.02 -7.32
CA PRO A 69 -26.16 -27.59 -7.53
C PRO A 69 -26.35 -28.86 -6.72
N GLY A 70 -27.49 -28.97 -6.01
CA GLY A 70 -27.81 -30.03 -5.09
C GLY A 70 -27.43 -29.76 -3.63
N ASP A 71 -26.69 -28.68 -3.33
CA ASP A 71 -26.43 -28.30 -1.94
C ASP A 71 -27.72 -27.86 -1.26
N VAL A 72 -27.86 -28.30 -0.01
CA VAL A 72 -28.96 -27.91 0.87
C VAL A 72 -28.42 -27.04 1.97
N LEU A 73 -28.95 -25.83 2.07
CA LEU A 73 -28.50 -24.79 2.99
C LEU A 73 -29.63 -24.49 3.99
N THR A 74 -29.30 -24.31 5.26
CA THR A 74 -30.22 -23.78 6.27
C THR A 74 -30.49 -22.30 6.07
N ALA A 75 -31.53 -21.72 6.65
CA ALA A 75 -31.82 -20.29 6.59
C ALA A 75 -30.62 -19.45 7.10
N GLU A 76 -29.99 -19.87 8.20
CA GLU A 76 -28.77 -19.21 8.73
C GLU A 76 -27.59 -19.23 7.73
N GLN A 77 -27.43 -20.35 7.01
CA GLN A 77 -26.41 -20.46 5.97
C GLN A 77 -26.74 -19.61 4.75
N VAL A 78 -28.02 -19.42 4.42
CA VAL A 78 -28.47 -18.50 3.36
C VAL A 78 -28.10 -17.08 3.72
N ASP A 79 -28.31 -16.63 4.97
CA ASP A 79 -27.94 -15.29 5.43
C ASP A 79 -26.42 -15.03 5.42
N ALA A 80 -25.64 -16.11 5.45
CA ALA A 80 -24.16 -16.03 5.33
C ALA A 80 -23.66 -16.24 3.90
N MET A 81 -24.56 -16.47 2.93
CA MET A 81 -24.20 -16.71 1.54
C MET A 81 -23.89 -15.42 0.80
N THR A 82 -22.94 -15.49 -0.11
CA THR A 82 -22.55 -14.35 -0.96
C THR A 82 -22.49 -14.74 -2.42
N PHE A 83 -22.87 -13.80 -3.28
CA PHE A 83 -22.73 -13.92 -4.73
C PHE A 83 -21.85 -12.80 -5.28
N GLN A 84 -20.85 -13.18 -6.06
CA GLN A 84 -20.00 -12.26 -6.80
C GLN A 84 -20.18 -12.52 -8.29
N PRO A 85 -20.73 -11.54 -9.05
CA PRO A 85 -20.89 -11.64 -10.49
C PRO A 85 -19.57 -11.81 -11.24
N VAL A 86 -19.66 -12.24 -12.50
CA VAL A 86 -18.54 -12.14 -13.43
C VAL A 86 -18.37 -10.68 -13.83
N ARG A 87 -17.17 -10.15 -13.72
CA ARG A 87 -16.87 -8.78 -14.19
C ARG A 87 -17.16 -8.64 -15.67
N SER A 88 -17.85 -7.58 -16.06
CA SER A 88 -18.23 -7.27 -17.45
C SER A 88 -18.33 -5.76 -17.64
N GLU A 89 -17.98 -5.28 -18.85
CA GLU A 89 -18.24 -3.90 -19.24
C GLU A 89 -19.71 -3.65 -19.62
N GLN A 90 -20.48 -4.71 -19.87
CA GLN A 90 -21.89 -4.65 -20.24
C GLN A 90 -22.77 -5.14 -19.11
N ASP A 91 -23.97 -4.56 -19.02
CA ASP A 91 -25.01 -5.04 -18.15
C ASP A 91 -25.35 -6.49 -18.49
N ALA A 92 -25.61 -7.28 -17.46
CA ALA A 92 -25.94 -8.69 -17.61
C ALA A 92 -27.04 -9.10 -16.61
N GLU A 93 -27.62 -10.25 -16.86
CA GLU A 93 -28.56 -10.87 -15.92
C GLU A 93 -28.02 -12.22 -15.47
N ALA A 94 -28.26 -12.57 -14.21
CA ALA A 94 -28.00 -13.89 -13.67
C ALA A 94 -29.17 -14.35 -12.82
N ALA A 95 -29.29 -15.66 -12.63
CA ALA A 95 -30.39 -16.22 -11.86
C ALA A 95 -29.89 -17.37 -10.95
N LEU A 96 -30.34 -17.36 -9.71
CA LEU A 96 -30.24 -18.45 -8.76
C LEU A 96 -31.55 -19.19 -8.76
N GLU A 97 -31.52 -20.48 -9.11
CA GLU A 97 -32.70 -21.35 -9.00
C GLU A 97 -32.60 -22.25 -7.75
N TYR A 98 -33.68 -22.36 -7.01
CA TYR A 98 -33.72 -23.13 -5.78
C TYR A 98 -35.11 -23.67 -5.45
N LEU A 99 -35.13 -24.67 -4.58
CA LEU A 99 -36.35 -25.19 -3.95
C LEU A 99 -36.35 -24.67 -2.50
N PRO A 100 -37.32 -23.84 -2.09
CA PRO A 100 -37.45 -23.43 -0.72
C PRO A 100 -37.92 -24.58 0.17
N VAL A 101 -37.38 -24.68 1.38
CA VAL A 101 -37.74 -25.68 2.37
C VAL A 101 -38.39 -24.96 3.55
N PHE A 102 -39.62 -25.35 3.85
CA PHE A 102 -40.45 -24.85 4.94
C PHE A 102 -40.68 -25.93 6.01
N ALA A 103 -41.30 -25.57 7.13
CA ALA A 103 -41.64 -26.50 8.18
C ALA A 103 -42.60 -27.63 7.69
N GLU A 104 -43.48 -27.31 6.75
CA GLU A 104 -44.46 -28.23 6.18
C GLU A 104 -43.92 -29.07 5.01
N GLY A 105 -42.72 -28.73 4.48
CA GLY A 105 -42.11 -29.47 3.38
C GLY A 105 -41.42 -28.58 2.37
N VAL A 106 -41.15 -29.11 1.17
CA VAL A 106 -40.49 -28.39 0.08
C VAL A 106 -41.53 -27.70 -0.77
N GLY A 107 -41.29 -26.39 -0.99
CA GLY A 107 -42.15 -25.57 -1.84
C GLY A 107 -41.84 -25.71 -3.34
N PRO A 108 -42.60 -25.03 -4.20
CA PRO A 108 -42.33 -25.00 -5.64
C PRO A 108 -40.97 -24.37 -5.95
N ALA A 109 -40.43 -24.72 -7.12
CA ALA A 109 -39.17 -24.09 -7.59
C ALA A 109 -39.32 -22.56 -7.68
N ALA A 110 -38.33 -21.88 -7.20
CA ALA A 110 -38.24 -20.40 -7.18
C ALA A 110 -36.98 -19.91 -7.85
N VAL A 111 -37.03 -18.68 -8.36
CA VAL A 111 -35.92 -18.03 -9.06
C VAL A 111 -35.68 -16.65 -8.47
N MET A 112 -34.46 -16.38 -8.06
CA MET A 112 -33.98 -15.04 -7.74
C MET A 112 -33.13 -14.53 -8.90
N THR A 113 -33.52 -13.39 -9.46
CA THR A 113 -32.82 -12.76 -10.58
C THR A 113 -31.90 -11.63 -10.09
N PHE A 114 -30.79 -11.46 -10.76
CA PHE A 114 -29.83 -10.37 -10.52
C PHE A 114 -29.71 -9.53 -11.78
N SER A 115 -29.94 -8.23 -11.66
CA SER A 115 -29.54 -7.25 -12.68
C SER A 115 -28.14 -6.78 -12.35
N ILE A 116 -27.17 -7.21 -13.14
CA ILE A 116 -25.76 -6.92 -12.96
C ILE A 116 -25.42 -5.68 -13.78
N ARG A 117 -24.99 -4.60 -13.13
CA ARG A 117 -24.51 -3.41 -13.81
C ARG A 117 -23.07 -3.62 -14.26
N GLY A 118 -22.85 -3.50 -15.56
CA GLY A 118 -21.52 -3.46 -16.15
C GLY A 118 -20.75 -2.21 -15.72
N LYS A 119 -19.45 -2.33 -15.59
CA LYS A 119 -18.57 -1.21 -15.27
C LYS A 119 -17.46 -1.14 -16.30
N THR A 120 -17.38 0.00 -16.98
CA THR A 120 -16.34 0.22 -17.98
C THR A 120 -14.97 0.20 -17.29
N ASN A 121 -14.16 -0.80 -17.58
CA ASN A 121 -12.78 -0.85 -17.15
C ASN A 121 -11.99 0.27 -17.86
N LYS A 122 -11.03 0.89 -17.16
CA LYS A 122 -10.07 1.86 -17.71
C LYS A 122 -8.69 1.24 -17.70
N ALA A 123 -7.84 1.67 -18.62
CA ALA A 123 -6.45 1.26 -18.61
C ALA A 123 -5.71 1.86 -17.42
N PRO A 124 -4.71 1.17 -16.87
CA PRO A 124 -3.85 1.71 -15.82
C PRO A 124 -3.19 3.02 -16.22
N ALA A 125 -3.06 3.95 -15.29
CA ALA A 125 -2.38 5.22 -15.46
C ALA A 125 -0.91 5.08 -15.04
N ALA A 126 0.00 5.02 -16.02
CA ALA A 126 1.43 4.99 -15.79
C ALA A 126 2.04 6.40 -15.90
N GLU A 127 2.96 6.74 -14.99
CA GLU A 127 3.55 8.08 -14.90
C GLU A 127 5.03 8.08 -15.25
N ASP A 128 5.46 9.17 -15.92
CA ASP A 128 6.87 9.45 -16.13
C ASP A 128 7.46 9.98 -14.82
N PHE A 129 8.66 9.52 -14.46
CA PHE A 129 9.35 10.05 -13.30
C PHE A 129 10.86 10.04 -13.46
N THR A 130 11.55 10.73 -12.57
CA THR A 130 13.00 10.82 -12.53
C THR A 130 13.53 10.24 -11.24
N MET A 131 14.73 9.65 -11.31
CA MET A 131 15.47 9.19 -10.14
C MET A 131 16.97 9.43 -10.35
N GLU A 132 17.73 9.32 -9.28
CA GLU A 132 19.17 9.53 -9.30
C GLU A 132 19.89 8.32 -8.72
N THR A 133 21.10 8.09 -9.17
CA THR A 133 22.03 7.18 -8.54
C THR A 133 23.45 7.70 -8.73
N TYR A 134 24.43 7.08 -8.08
CA TYR A 134 25.83 7.37 -8.28
C TYR A 134 26.48 6.34 -9.22
N LYS A 135 27.58 6.75 -9.83
CA LYS A 135 28.41 5.88 -10.67
C LYS A 135 28.76 4.58 -9.93
N ASP A 136 28.51 3.45 -10.61
CA ASP A 136 28.78 2.10 -10.12
C ASP A 136 27.95 1.68 -8.88
N LEU A 137 26.86 2.40 -8.58
CA LEU A 137 26.00 2.15 -7.44
C LEU A 137 24.58 1.75 -7.90
N PRO A 138 24.07 0.55 -7.59
CA PRO A 138 22.69 0.19 -7.84
C PRO A 138 21.73 1.05 -7.00
N VAL A 139 20.53 1.26 -7.52
CA VAL A 139 19.43 1.96 -6.83
C VAL A 139 18.13 1.21 -7.04
N GLU A 140 17.34 1.12 -5.99
CA GLU A 140 16.00 0.54 -6.04
C GLU A 140 14.94 1.60 -6.28
N GLY A 141 13.83 1.19 -6.90
CA GLY A 141 12.69 2.03 -7.15
C GLY A 141 11.42 1.21 -7.38
N ALA A 142 10.30 1.89 -7.49
CA ALA A 142 9.02 1.30 -7.87
C ALA A 142 8.40 2.08 -9.03
N LEU A 143 7.74 1.38 -9.94
CA LEU A 143 7.01 2.00 -11.05
C LEU A 143 5.81 2.76 -10.50
N LYS A 144 5.58 3.97 -10.99
CA LYS A 144 4.44 4.82 -10.59
C LYS A 144 3.26 4.48 -11.50
N VAL A 145 2.36 3.64 -11.02
CA VAL A 145 1.17 3.21 -11.74
C VAL A 145 0.00 3.12 -10.78
N ALA A 146 -1.16 3.59 -11.23
CA ALA A 146 -2.42 3.40 -10.53
C ALA A 146 -3.45 2.80 -11.50
N ASP A 147 -4.18 1.81 -11.04
CA ASP A 147 -5.36 1.30 -11.75
C ASP A 147 -6.61 1.95 -11.16
N PRO A 148 -7.48 2.59 -12.00
CA PRO A 148 -8.66 3.28 -11.49
C PRO A 148 -9.68 2.36 -10.82
N GLU A 149 -9.71 1.09 -11.19
CA GLU A 149 -10.59 0.05 -10.66
C GLU A 149 -9.90 -0.79 -9.55
N GLY A 150 -8.61 -0.54 -9.28
CA GLY A 150 -7.83 -1.26 -8.28
C GLY A 150 -7.50 -2.71 -8.68
N GLU A 151 -7.45 -3.00 -9.98
CA GLU A 151 -7.14 -4.34 -10.47
C GLU A 151 -5.66 -4.70 -10.28
N ALA A 152 -5.39 -6.00 -10.18
CA ALA A 152 -4.02 -6.50 -10.18
C ALA A 152 -3.35 -6.21 -11.53
N MET A 153 -2.10 -5.73 -11.47
CA MET A 153 -1.36 -5.30 -12.65
C MET A 153 -0.16 -6.21 -12.93
N THR A 154 0.20 -6.29 -14.19
CA THR A 154 1.47 -6.86 -14.66
C THR A 154 2.29 -5.79 -15.37
N PHE A 155 3.63 -5.84 -15.21
CA PHE A 155 4.53 -4.80 -15.69
C PHE A 155 5.50 -5.33 -16.73
N ARG A 156 5.83 -4.48 -17.72
CA ARG A 156 6.76 -4.84 -18.79
C ARG A 156 7.64 -3.67 -19.18
N LEU A 157 8.94 -3.91 -19.38
CA LEU A 157 9.84 -2.95 -20.02
C LEU A 157 9.65 -2.99 -21.56
N THR A 158 9.28 -1.87 -22.15
CA THR A 158 9.17 -1.72 -23.61
C THR A 158 10.48 -1.20 -24.23
N ARG A 159 11.28 -0.47 -23.44
CA ARG A 159 12.62 -0.03 -23.85
C ARG A 159 13.60 -0.16 -22.67
N LYS A 160 14.71 -0.86 -22.91
CA LYS A 160 15.78 -1.03 -21.93
C LYS A 160 16.68 0.21 -21.88
N PRO A 161 17.35 0.47 -20.72
CA PRO A 161 18.32 1.55 -20.60
C PRO A 161 19.60 1.25 -21.41
N LYS A 162 20.36 2.29 -21.70
CA LYS A 162 21.62 2.17 -22.48
C LYS A 162 22.87 2.19 -21.61
N ARG A 163 22.80 2.79 -20.42
CA ARG A 163 23.94 2.97 -19.51
C ARG A 163 23.89 2.10 -18.27
N GLY A 164 22.81 1.34 -18.09
CA GLY A 164 22.56 0.44 -16.99
C GLY A 164 21.76 -0.78 -17.40
N ASP A 165 21.38 -1.57 -16.43
CA ASP A 165 20.49 -2.70 -16.56
C ASP A 165 19.38 -2.56 -15.50
N VAL A 166 18.16 -3.00 -15.85
CA VAL A 166 16.99 -2.97 -14.96
C VAL A 166 16.53 -4.39 -14.70
N GLU A 167 16.44 -4.74 -13.43
CA GLU A 167 15.77 -5.94 -12.95
C GLU A 167 14.40 -5.54 -12.39
N LEU A 168 13.33 -5.88 -13.13
CA LEU A 168 11.95 -5.56 -12.79
C LEU A 168 11.28 -6.76 -12.12
N ARG A 169 10.65 -6.56 -10.96
CA ARG A 169 9.93 -7.59 -10.21
C ARG A 169 8.44 -7.55 -10.52
N ALA A 170 7.72 -8.60 -10.15
CA ALA A 170 6.29 -8.75 -10.43
C ALA A 170 5.40 -7.71 -9.73
N ASP A 171 5.83 -7.17 -8.61
CA ASP A 171 5.15 -6.13 -7.84
C ASP A 171 5.37 -4.70 -8.38
N GLY A 172 6.14 -4.55 -9.47
CA GLY A 172 6.50 -3.25 -10.05
C GLY A 172 7.72 -2.61 -9.41
N SER A 173 8.31 -3.21 -8.38
CA SER A 173 9.61 -2.78 -7.87
C SER A 173 10.72 -3.14 -8.86
N PHE A 174 11.78 -2.37 -8.87
CA PHE A 174 12.91 -2.63 -9.76
C PHE A 174 14.24 -2.22 -9.13
N THR A 175 15.32 -2.84 -9.61
CA THR A 175 16.68 -2.41 -9.32
C THR A 175 17.33 -1.92 -10.62
N TYR A 176 17.79 -0.67 -10.65
CA TYR A 176 18.60 -0.13 -11.72
C TYR A 176 20.08 -0.23 -11.33
N THR A 177 20.88 -0.89 -12.15
CA THR A 177 22.33 -1.05 -11.94
C THR A 177 23.08 -0.32 -13.04
N PRO A 178 23.78 0.80 -12.76
CA PRO A 178 24.63 1.45 -13.74
C PRO A 178 25.74 0.50 -14.25
N ARG A 179 25.99 0.50 -15.55
CA ARG A 179 27.18 -0.18 -16.09
C ARG A 179 28.45 0.51 -15.63
N LYS A 180 29.50 -0.28 -15.43
CA LYS A 180 30.78 0.20 -14.89
C LYS A 180 31.21 1.53 -15.51
N HIS A 181 31.54 2.49 -14.66
CA HIS A 181 32.09 3.81 -14.98
C HIS A 181 31.18 4.72 -15.80
N LYS A 182 29.88 4.40 -15.98
CA LYS A 182 28.94 5.29 -16.65
C LYS A 182 28.47 6.39 -15.72
N VAL A 183 28.31 7.60 -16.30
CA VAL A 183 27.69 8.78 -15.68
C VAL A 183 26.79 9.47 -16.69
N GLY A 184 25.94 10.39 -16.23
CA GLY A 184 25.02 11.15 -17.05
C GLY A 184 23.65 10.51 -17.15
N VAL A 185 22.77 11.01 -18.02
CA VAL A 185 21.36 10.61 -18.07
C VAL A 185 21.19 9.32 -18.86
N ASP A 186 20.38 8.42 -18.33
CA ASP A 186 19.87 7.20 -18.96
C ASP A 186 18.34 7.18 -18.85
N SER A 187 17.68 6.25 -19.53
CA SER A 187 16.24 6.08 -19.40
C SER A 187 15.80 4.69 -19.84
N PHE A 188 14.70 4.23 -19.27
CA PHE A 188 13.96 3.05 -19.73
C PHE A 188 12.46 3.38 -19.79
N VAL A 189 11.70 2.56 -20.52
CA VAL A 189 10.26 2.77 -20.74
C VAL A 189 9.52 1.52 -20.31
N TYR A 190 8.35 1.70 -19.72
CA TYR A 190 7.53 0.62 -19.23
C TYR A 190 6.05 0.81 -19.54
N THR A 191 5.31 -0.27 -19.46
CA THR A 191 3.85 -0.31 -19.50
C THR A 191 3.35 -1.20 -18.37
N ALA A 192 2.12 -0.94 -17.91
CA ALA A 192 1.35 -1.80 -17.05
C ALA A 192 0.13 -2.35 -17.79
N THR A 193 -0.28 -3.57 -17.47
CA THR A 193 -1.48 -4.21 -18.03
C THR A 193 -2.31 -4.69 -16.85
N ASP A 194 -3.60 -4.33 -16.81
CA ASP A 194 -4.56 -4.76 -15.80
C ASP A 194 -5.00 -6.23 -15.99
N ALA A 195 -5.81 -6.73 -15.07
CA ALA A 195 -6.33 -8.09 -15.13
C ALA A 195 -7.30 -8.32 -16.29
N SER A 196 -7.92 -7.25 -16.79
CA SER A 196 -8.84 -7.25 -17.94
C SER A 196 -8.11 -7.16 -19.28
N GLY A 197 -6.79 -6.96 -19.29
CA GLY A 197 -5.94 -6.92 -20.49
C GLY A 197 -5.77 -5.54 -21.11
N LYS A 198 -6.25 -4.45 -20.48
CA LYS A 198 -5.98 -3.09 -20.97
C LYS A 198 -4.58 -2.64 -20.57
N VAL A 199 -3.91 -1.99 -21.51
CA VAL A 199 -2.51 -1.58 -21.37
C VAL A 199 -2.43 -0.08 -21.15
N SER A 200 -1.62 0.36 -20.20
CA SER A 200 -1.33 1.78 -19.96
C SER A 200 -0.63 2.44 -21.16
N ARG A 201 -0.56 3.76 -21.16
CA ARG A 201 0.42 4.45 -22.01
C ARG A 201 1.83 4.01 -21.64
N GLU A 202 2.74 4.16 -22.58
CA GLU A 202 4.17 4.07 -22.26
C GLU A 202 4.57 5.20 -21.30
N ALA A 203 5.31 4.85 -20.25
CA ALA A 203 5.86 5.81 -19.31
C ALA A 203 7.38 5.66 -19.22
N THR A 204 8.08 6.78 -19.04
CA THR A 204 9.54 6.86 -19.06
C THR A 204 10.08 7.09 -17.65
N VAL A 205 11.01 6.24 -17.24
CA VAL A 205 11.85 6.49 -16.08
C VAL A 205 13.18 7.06 -16.55
N THR A 206 13.49 8.27 -16.10
CA THR A 206 14.77 8.93 -16.38
C THR A 206 15.70 8.77 -15.18
N VAL A 207 16.88 8.21 -15.40
CA VAL A 207 17.88 7.97 -14.35
C VAL A 207 19.09 8.88 -14.57
N THR A 208 19.37 9.75 -13.60
CA THR A 208 20.58 10.56 -13.60
C THR A 208 21.68 9.86 -12.81
N ILE A 209 22.74 9.42 -13.50
CA ILE A 209 23.89 8.77 -12.89
C ILE A 209 24.91 9.85 -12.55
N LEU A 210 25.01 10.18 -11.27
CA LEU A 210 25.91 11.21 -10.75
C LEU A 210 27.33 10.69 -10.60
N LYS A 211 28.31 11.60 -10.69
CA LYS A 211 29.67 11.34 -10.27
C LYS A 211 29.71 11.51 -8.74
N PRO A 212 30.18 10.51 -7.96
CA PRO A 212 30.38 10.68 -6.52
C PRO A 212 31.34 11.84 -6.25
N SER A 213 31.25 12.46 -5.08
CA SER A 213 32.24 13.41 -4.62
C SER A 213 33.63 12.74 -4.58
N ASP A 214 34.70 13.51 -4.70
CA ASP A 214 36.07 13.00 -4.58
C ASP A 214 36.44 12.68 -3.09
N ALA A 215 35.48 12.81 -2.16
CA ALA A 215 35.63 12.43 -0.76
C ALA A 215 35.81 10.91 -0.61
N PRO A 216 36.54 10.44 0.42
CA PRO A 216 36.68 9.01 0.71
C PRO A 216 35.30 8.33 0.80
N GLN A 217 35.20 7.11 0.27
CA GLN A 217 33.98 6.30 0.38
C GLN A 217 33.92 5.60 1.74
N TYR A 218 32.72 5.32 2.20
CA TYR A 218 32.53 4.51 3.39
C TYR A 218 33.06 3.07 3.17
N THR A 219 33.78 2.56 4.14
CA THR A 219 34.36 1.20 4.06
C THR A 219 33.43 0.12 4.57
N ASP A 220 32.44 0.48 5.39
CA ASP A 220 31.53 -0.40 6.09
C ASP A 220 30.15 -0.58 5.42
N THR A 221 29.88 0.12 4.31
CA THR A 221 28.59 0.03 3.59
C THR A 221 28.68 -0.74 2.28
N ALA A 222 29.84 -1.25 1.89
CA ALA A 222 30.11 -1.72 0.52
C ALA A 222 29.18 -2.86 0.02
N SER A 223 28.68 -3.72 0.92
CA SER A 223 27.78 -4.83 0.62
C SER A 223 26.38 -4.67 1.20
N LEU A 224 26.06 -3.50 1.75
CA LEU A 224 24.78 -3.23 2.41
C LEU A 224 23.77 -2.59 1.46
N ASP A 225 22.52 -2.82 1.71
CA ASP A 225 21.39 -2.27 0.96
C ASP A 225 21.18 -0.76 1.17
N CYS A 226 21.72 -0.21 2.27
CA CYS A 226 21.70 1.24 2.57
C CYS A 226 22.87 2.02 1.93
N ARG A 227 23.70 1.39 1.11
CA ARG A 227 24.92 2.01 0.55
C ARG A 227 24.62 3.27 -0.25
N PHE A 228 23.53 3.26 -1.02
CA PHE A 228 23.14 4.40 -1.82
C PHE A 228 22.76 5.58 -0.94
N GLU A 229 21.90 5.35 0.05
CA GLU A 229 21.39 6.39 0.95
C GLU A 229 22.51 6.94 1.85
N ALA A 230 23.44 6.10 2.30
CA ALA A 230 24.62 6.55 3.02
C ALA A 230 25.51 7.49 2.17
N GLU A 231 25.78 7.12 0.91
CA GLU A 231 26.50 7.98 -0.02
C GLU A 231 25.71 9.27 -0.34
N TRP A 232 24.40 9.20 -0.46
CA TRP A 232 23.55 10.36 -0.63
C TRP A 232 23.66 11.32 0.57
N MET A 233 23.56 10.84 1.82
CA MET A 233 23.70 11.65 3.02
C MET A 233 25.07 12.36 3.08
N LYS A 234 26.14 11.66 2.68
CA LYS A 234 27.49 12.24 2.62
C LYS A 234 27.59 13.34 1.56
N ASN A 235 27.12 13.08 0.35
CA ASN A 235 27.26 13.99 -0.77
C ASN A 235 26.37 15.25 -0.62
N THR A 236 25.27 15.15 0.13
CA THR A 236 24.40 16.28 0.47
C THR A 236 24.78 16.98 1.78
N GLY A 237 25.78 16.46 2.50
CA GLY A 237 26.24 17.05 3.76
C GLY A 237 25.29 16.85 4.94
N ILE A 238 24.35 15.92 4.82
CA ILE A 238 23.42 15.55 5.91
C ILE A 238 24.20 14.85 7.02
N PHE A 239 24.99 13.82 6.64
CA PHE A 239 25.86 13.09 7.53
C PHE A 239 27.13 12.68 6.78
N VAL A 240 28.30 13.01 7.33
CA VAL A 240 29.58 12.83 6.64
C VAL A 240 30.39 11.60 7.11
N GLY A 241 29.88 10.88 8.11
CA GLY A 241 30.54 9.73 8.70
C GLY A 241 31.60 10.09 9.73
N GLU A 242 32.23 9.06 10.26
CA GLU A 242 33.25 9.12 11.29
C GLU A 242 34.53 8.41 10.83
N THR A 243 35.66 8.86 11.33
CA THR A 243 36.93 8.19 11.06
C THR A 243 37.26 7.22 12.17
N VAL A 244 37.19 5.92 11.89
CA VAL A 244 37.54 4.84 12.82
C VAL A 244 38.79 4.12 12.25
N ASP A 245 39.86 4.08 13.02
CA ASP A 245 41.13 3.45 12.65
C ASP A 245 41.66 3.89 11.26
N GLY A 246 41.45 5.17 10.92
CA GLY A 246 41.88 5.76 9.65
C GLY A 246 40.96 5.47 8.46
N ASN A 247 39.87 4.77 8.65
CA ASN A 247 38.84 4.50 7.64
C ASN A 247 37.63 5.41 7.87
N LEU A 248 37.04 5.87 6.79
CA LEU A 248 35.74 6.57 6.86
C LEU A 248 34.63 5.53 6.99
N CYS A 249 33.87 5.59 8.09
CA CYS A 249 32.77 4.68 8.40
C CYS A 249 31.44 5.44 8.49
N PHE A 250 30.38 4.76 8.07
CA PHE A 250 29.02 5.24 8.19
C PHE A 250 28.39 4.80 9.53
N GLY A 251 28.74 3.61 10.03
CA GLY A 251 28.18 2.98 11.21
C GLY A 251 26.71 2.59 11.02
N PRO A 252 26.38 1.70 10.05
CA PRO A 252 24.99 1.43 9.65
C PRO A 252 24.12 0.91 10.78
N ASP A 253 24.68 0.14 11.72
CA ASP A 253 23.99 -0.50 12.84
C ASP A 253 23.93 0.37 14.10
N GLU A 254 24.53 1.56 14.08
CA GLU A 254 24.51 2.44 15.24
C GLU A 254 23.13 3.10 15.40
N GLU A 255 22.64 3.15 16.64
CA GLU A 255 21.40 3.83 17.01
C GLU A 255 21.55 5.34 16.84
N VAL A 256 20.48 5.99 16.37
CA VAL A 256 20.43 7.43 16.14
C VAL A 256 19.71 8.11 17.29
N THR A 257 20.32 9.14 17.86
CA THR A 257 19.67 9.95 18.89
C THR A 257 18.58 10.85 18.30
N ARG A 258 17.63 11.30 19.13
CA ARG A 258 16.56 12.22 18.70
C ARG A 258 17.15 13.55 18.17
N GLY A 259 18.23 14.03 18.78
CA GLY A 259 18.93 15.21 18.30
C GLY A 259 19.55 15.01 16.93
N GLU A 260 20.29 13.91 16.75
CA GLU A 260 20.88 13.57 15.43
C GLU A 260 19.84 13.40 14.36
N PHE A 261 18.78 12.61 14.62
CA PHE A 261 17.68 12.45 13.67
C PHE A 261 17.06 13.80 13.28
N THR A 262 16.78 14.65 14.27
CA THR A 262 16.21 15.98 14.00
C THR A 262 17.12 16.82 13.12
N ALA A 263 18.43 16.82 13.39
CA ALA A 263 19.37 17.55 12.56
C ALA A 263 19.44 17.01 11.13
N MET A 264 19.47 15.69 10.98
CA MET A 264 19.46 15.03 9.67
C MET A 264 18.15 15.27 8.91
N LEU A 265 16.99 15.17 9.58
CA LEU A 265 15.67 15.42 9.00
C LEU A 265 15.56 16.88 8.48
N VAL A 266 15.94 17.85 9.30
CA VAL A 266 15.88 19.27 8.93
C VAL A 266 16.79 19.58 7.75
N LYS A 267 17.98 18.96 7.69
CA LYS A 267 18.87 19.10 6.51
C LYS A 267 18.30 18.39 5.28
N ALA A 268 17.76 17.18 5.44
CA ALA A 268 17.22 16.40 4.33
C ALA A 268 16.03 17.07 3.63
N LEU A 269 15.23 17.82 4.40
CA LEU A 269 14.05 18.53 3.90
C LEU A 269 14.27 20.05 3.70
N ASP A 270 15.51 20.52 3.84
CA ASP A 270 15.93 21.93 3.67
C ASP A 270 15.07 22.92 4.49
N LEU A 271 14.86 22.62 5.78
CA LEU A 271 14.00 23.41 6.66
C LEU A 271 14.75 24.52 7.42
N LEU A 272 16.06 24.69 7.21
CA LEU A 272 16.83 25.75 7.84
C LEU A 272 16.58 27.08 7.14
N GLU A 273 16.11 28.06 7.90
CA GLU A 273 15.98 29.44 7.44
C GLU A 273 17.15 30.28 7.95
N ALA A 274 17.77 31.07 7.07
CA ALA A 274 18.75 32.03 7.47
C ALA A 274 18.12 33.08 8.41
N ASP A 275 18.82 33.44 9.48
CA ASP A 275 18.38 34.43 10.46
C ASP A 275 17.13 34.05 11.29
N ALA A 276 16.64 32.80 11.24
CA ALA A 276 15.53 32.37 12.07
C ALA A 276 15.96 32.27 13.56
N PRO A 277 15.05 32.60 14.50
CA PRO A 277 15.32 32.42 15.92
C PRO A 277 15.61 30.95 16.29
N ASP A 278 16.59 30.71 17.15
CA ASP A 278 16.98 29.40 17.65
C ASP A 278 16.23 29.00 18.94
N TYR A 279 15.08 29.60 19.19
CA TYR A 279 14.22 29.26 20.32
C TYR A 279 13.54 27.90 20.12
N THR A 280 13.84 26.95 21.01
CA THR A 280 13.38 25.56 20.90
C THR A 280 12.07 25.28 21.62
N GLY A 281 11.70 26.12 22.60
CA GLY A 281 10.55 25.87 23.48
C GLY A 281 10.80 24.85 24.59
N TYR A 282 11.94 24.18 24.60
CA TYR A 282 12.30 23.18 25.61
C TYR A 282 13.24 23.78 26.66
N PRO A 283 13.07 23.42 27.96
CA PRO A 283 13.89 23.95 29.05
C PRO A 283 15.24 23.25 29.21
N ASP A 284 15.45 22.08 28.59
CA ASP A 284 16.71 21.34 28.68
C ASP A 284 17.85 22.02 27.93
N GLN A 285 19.07 21.68 28.30
CA GLN A 285 20.27 22.22 27.66
C GLN A 285 20.53 21.50 26.33
N ILE A 286 19.86 21.95 25.28
CA ILE A 286 20.16 21.48 23.93
C ILE A 286 21.53 22.04 23.50
N PRO A 287 22.44 21.18 22.98
CA PRO A 287 23.75 21.61 22.48
C PRO A 287 23.65 22.77 21.49
N GLY A 288 24.54 23.74 21.56
CA GLY A 288 24.47 24.96 20.74
C GLY A 288 24.41 24.67 19.23
N TRP A 289 25.13 23.64 18.75
CA TRP A 289 25.11 23.25 17.35
C TRP A 289 23.75 22.67 16.90
N LEU A 290 23.00 22.08 17.84
CA LEU A 290 21.73 21.42 17.55
C LEU A 290 20.52 22.36 17.63
N ARG A 291 20.64 23.46 18.41
CA ARG A 291 19.54 24.43 18.60
C ARG A 291 18.86 24.91 17.32
N PRO A 292 19.57 25.32 16.26
CA PRO A 292 18.93 25.77 15.03
C PRO A 292 18.04 24.70 14.40
N TYR A 293 18.46 23.42 14.47
CA TYR A 293 17.72 22.29 13.91
C TYR A 293 16.47 21.97 14.72
N VAL A 294 16.58 21.92 16.05
CA VAL A 294 15.40 21.70 16.94
C VAL A 294 14.42 22.86 16.78
N ALA A 295 14.89 24.10 16.75
CA ALA A 295 14.05 25.26 16.52
C ALA A 295 13.34 25.21 15.16
N ALA A 296 14.02 24.79 14.10
CA ALA A 296 13.41 24.57 12.78
C ALA A 296 12.35 23.45 12.80
N ALA A 297 12.63 22.33 13.46
CA ALA A 297 11.69 21.24 13.61
C ALA A 297 10.42 21.65 14.38
N VAL A 298 10.56 22.45 15.44
CA VAL A 298 9.41 23.00 16.19
C VAL A 298 8.59 23.96 15.33
N ARG A 299 9.24 24.90 14.64
CA ARG A 299 8.54 25.88 13.77
C ARG A 299 7.80 25.22 12.61
N SER A 300 8.39 24.19 12.03
CA SER A 300 7.75 23.42 10.94
C SER A 300 6.64 22.49 11.41
N GLY A 301 6.42 22.37 12.73
CA GLY A 301 5.41 21.49 13.30
C GLY A 301 5.84 20.01 13.37
N ALA A 302 7.10 19.68 13.06
CA ALA A 302 7.59 18.29 13.07
C ALA A 302 7.35 17.59 14.41
N THR A 303 7.47 18.32 15.52
CA THR A 303 7.34 17.77 16.89
C THR A 303 5.90 17.75 17.40
N ALA A 304 4.92 18.20 16.63
CA ALA A 304 3.52 18.20 17.04
C ALA A 304 2.99 16.77 17.22
N GLY A 305 2.23 16.53 18.30
CA GLY A 305 1.64 15.21 18.58
C GLY A 305 2.61 14.16 19.13
N LEU A 306 3.89 14.51 19.32
CA LEU A 306 4.79 13.68 20.11
C LEU A 306 4.32 13.66 21.59
N PRO A 307 4.69 12.62 22.36
CA PRO A 307 4.38 12.58 23.79
C PRO A 307 4.80 13.88 24.48
N ASP A 308 3.91 14.40 25.36
CA ASP A 308 4.21 15.59 26.14
C ASP A 308 5.41 15.32 27.06
N ARG A 309 6.51 15.93 26.73
CA ARG A 309 7.78 15.80 27.45
C ARG A 309 8.19 17.19 27.95
N GLU A 310 8.56 17.24 29.21
CA GLU A 310 9.12 18.48 29.79
C GLU A 310 10.46 18.88 29.15
N VAL A 311 11.17 17.92 28.54
CA VAL A 311 12.48 18.09 27.90
C VAL A 311 12.50 17.48 26.50
N PHE A 312 13.35 18.02 25.61
CA PHE A 312 13.55 17.46 24.27
C PHE A 312 14.23 16.09 24.29
N GLY A 313 15.21 15.89 25.17
CA GLY A 313 15.95 14.65 25.32
C GLY A 313 16.83 14.36 24.10
N ALA A 314 17.69 15.30 23.73
CA ALA A 314 18.50 15.24 22.52
C ALA A 314 19.37 14.00 22.39
N ASP A 315 19.88 13.48 23.52
CA ASP A 315 20.79 12.32 23.58
C ASP A 315 20.05 11.00 23.74
N GLU A 316 18.71 11.00 23.83
CA GLU A 316 17.92 9.76 23.88
C GLU A 316 17.78 9.16 22.47
N PRO A 317 17.86 7.82 22.33
CA PRO A 317 17.58 7.17 21.05
C PRO A 317 16.17 7.54 20.55
N ILE A 318 16.04 7.79 19.24
CA ILE A 318 14.73 8.04 18.62
C ILE A 318 14.07 6.71 18.25
N THR A 319 12.79 6.54 18.60
CA THR A 319 12.01 5.35 18.22
C THR A 319 11.38 5.51 16.84
N GLY A 320 11.02 4.37 16.20
CA GLY A 320 10.31 4.42 14.92
C GLY A 320 8.96 5.13 15.02
N ALA A 321 8.25 5.05 16.17
CA ALA A 321 7.01 5.79 16.39
C ALA A 321 7.22 7.30 16.39
N GLU A 322 8.25 7.79 17.06
CA GLU A 322 8.58 9.23 17.11
C GLU A 322 8.98 9.76 15.73
N ALA A 323 9.82 9.03 15.03
CA ALA A 323 10.24 9.39 13.68
C ALA A 323 9.06 9.41 12.70
N ALA A 324 8.14 8.44 12.80
CA ALA A 324 6.93 8.39 11.97
C ALA A 324 6.06 9.64 12.15
N VAL A 325 5.82 10.09 13.40
CA VAL A 325 5.04 11.30 13.68
C VAL A 325 5.72 12.54 13.13
N MET A 326 7.03 12.68 13.33
CA MET A 326 7.77 13.81 12.79
C MET A 326 7.70 13.89 11.27
N LEU A 327 7.81 12.76 10.60
CA LEU A 327 7.72 12.66 9.14
C LEU A 327 6.29 12.89 8.63
N GLN A 328 5.29 12.31 9.27
CA GLN A 328 3.88 12.52 8.90
C GLN A 328 3.53 14.01 8.95
N ASN A 329 3.92 14.70 10.00
CA ASN A 329 3.67 16.14 10.16
C ASN A 329 4.30 16.99 9.05
N LEU A 330 5.54 16.67 8.66
CA LEU A 330 6.25 17.44 7.63
C LEU A 330 5.79 17.12 6.21
N LEU A 331 5.48 15.87 5.95
CA LEU A 331 5.09 15.40 4.63
C LEU A 331 3.57 15.54 4.38
N GLY A 332 2.77 15.79 5.44
CA GLY A 332 1.32 15.89 5.35
C GLY A 332 0.68 14.60 4.84
N LEU A 333 1.18 13.44 5.31
CA LEU A 333 0.68 12.13 4.90
C LEU A 333 -0.62 11.82 5.62
N GLU A 334 -1.60 11.34 4.87
CA GLU A 334 -2.85 10.81 5.42
C GLU A 334 -2.72 9.30 5.62
N ALA A 335 -3.35 8.78 6.68
CA ALA A 335 -3.41 7.35 6.90
C ALA A 335 -4.48 6.77 5.96
N ASP A 336 -4.09 5.93 5.02
CA ASP A 336 -5.02 5.04 4.36
C ASP A 336 -5.45 3.96 5.37
N SER A 337 -6.68 3.41 5.23
CA SER A 337 -7.27 2.42 6.14
C SER A 337 -6.58 1.03 6.07
N VAL A 338 -5.26 1.03 6.08
CA VAL A 338 -4.43 -0.18 6.12
C VAL A 338 -4.13 -0.50 7.57
N SER A 339 -4.64 -1.61 8.06
CA SER A 339 -4.32 -2.08 9.41
C SER A 339 -2.84 -2.43 9.50
N VAL A 340 -2.09 -1.72 10.32
CA VAL A 340 -0.72 -2.13 10.68
C VAL A 340 -0.84 -3.35 11.61
N SER A 341 -0.64 -4.54 11.07
CA SER A 341 -0.51 -5.75 11.88
C SER A 341 0.92 -5.84 12.39
N THR A 342 1.20 -5.21 13.51
CA THR A 342 2.44 -5.43 14.25
C THR A 342 2.15 -6.33 15.46
N GLU A 343 3.04 -7.28 15.74
CA GLU A 343 3.00 -8.07 16.98
C GLU A 343 3.31 -7.19 18.22
N GLU A 344 3.82 -5.98 17.99
CA GLU A 344 4.20 -5.01 19.02
C GLU A 344 3.03 -4.06 19.34
N ALA A 345 2.96 -3.65 20.61
CA ALA A 345 1.97 -2.67 21.04
C ALA A 345 2.28 -1.28 20.46
N VAL A 346 1.45 -0.84 19.53
CA VAL A 346 1.57 0.49 18.90
C VAL A 346 1.02 1.55 19.87
N PRO A 347 1.78 2.59 20.22
CA PRO A 347 1.27 3.70 21.00
C PRO A 347 0.14 4.43 20.28
N ALA A 348 -0.96 4.73 20.97
CA ALA A 348 -2.15 5.34 20.37
C ALA A 348 -1.88 6.66 19.60
N TRP A 349 -0.89 7.45 20.07
CA TRP A 349 -0.50 8.71 19.44
C TRP A 349 0.27 8.55 18.12
N ALA A 350 0.82 7.34 17.86
CA ALA A 350 1.63 7.06 16.66
C ALA A 350 0.92 6.18 15.62
N VAL A 351 -0.28 5.65 15.91
CA VAL A 351 -1.00 4.72 15.02
C VAL A 351 -1.15 5.30 13.62
N SER A 352 -1.74 6.49 13.52
CA SER A 352 -1.95 7.17 12.22
C SER A 352 -0.64 7.40 11.45
N ALA A 353 0.44 7.76 12.16
CA ALA A 353 1.72 8.04 11.53
C ALA A 353 2.38 6.76 11.01
N LEU A 354 2.36 5.68 11.78
CA LEU A 354 2.91 4.40 11.36
C LEU A 354 2.14 3.79 10.19
N GLU A 355 0.81 3.92 10.16
CA GLU A 355 -0.03 3.52 9.04
C GLU A 355 0.31 4.33 7.78
N ALA A 356 0.40 5.65 7.90
CA ALA A 356 0.80 6.53 6.80
C ALA A 356 2.20 6.21 6.27
N MET A 357 3.17 5.93 7.13
CA MET A 357 4.51 5.52 6.72
C MET A 357 4.51 4.15 6.05
N SER A 358 3.75 3.20 6.57
CA SER A 358 3.64 1.85 6.00
C SER A 358 3.01 1.89 4.59
N SER A 359 1.97 2.69 4.37
CA SER A 359 1.34 2.88 3.05
C SER A 359 2.31 3.44 2.01
N GLN A 360 3.31 4.19 2.45
CA GLN A 360 4.40 4.70 1.61
C GLN A 360 5.57 3.69 1.50
N GLY A 361 5.42 2.46 2.01
CA GLY A 361 6.46 1.43 2.00
C GLY A 361 7.66 1.75 2.92
N MET A 362 7.43 2.51 3.99
CA MET A 362 8.39 2.84 5.04
C MET A 362 7.89 2.23 6.36
N ALA A 363 7.90 0.89 6.44
CA ALA A 363 7.50 0.21 7.67
C ALA A 363 8.55 0.43 8.77
N LEU A 364 8.12 0.89 9.95
CA LEU A 364 8.94 1.17 11.10
C LEU A 364 8.48 0.34 12.31
N SER A 365 9.45 -0.19 13.07
CA SER A 365 9.16 -0.80 14.37
C SER A 365 8.79 0.30 15.38
N PRO A 366 7.63 0.22 16.06
CA PRO A 366 7.18 1.31 16.92
C PRO A 366 8.10 1.63 18.09
N ALA A 367 8.64 0.60 18.74
CA ALA A 367 9.36 0.71 20.00
C ALA A 367 10.89 0.71 19.85
N GLU A 368 11.40 0.14 18.75
CA GLU A 368 12.84 0.01 18.56
C GLU A 368 13.48 1.35 18.18
N PRO A 369 14.69 1.64 18.68
CA PRO A 369 15.49 2.74 18.21
C PRO A 369 15.81 2.58 16.73
N LEU A 370 15.80 3.70 15.98
CA LEU A 370 16.24 3.67 14.59
C LEU A 370 17.75 3.55 14.47
N THR A 371 18.18 2.65 13.60
CA THR A 371 19.59 2.58 13.18
C THR A 371 19.93 3.69 12.18
N ARG A 372 21.21 3.95 11.99
CA ARG A 372 21.70 4.92 11.00
C ARG A 372 21.34 4.49 9.57
N ALA A 373 21.34 3.19 9.28
CA ALA A 373 20.91 2.64 8.00
C ALA A 373 19.44 2.89 7.71
N GLU A 374 18.55 2.60 8.68
CA GLU A 374 17.11 2.87 8.56
C GLU A 374 16.83 4.38 8.41
N THR A 375 17.50 5.19 9.22
CA THR A 375 17.41 6.66 9.14
C THR A 375 17.77 7.16 7.75
N ALA A 376 18.85 6.68 7.15
CA ALA A 376 19.25 7.08 5.80
C ALA A 376 18.18 6.76 4.76
N LYS A 377 17.64 5.54 4.77
CA LYS A 377 16.58 5.09 3.85
C LYS A 377 15.33 5.94 3.96
N ILE A 378 14.88 6.21 5.20
CA ILE A 378 13.68 6.98 5.48
C ILE A 378 13.84 8.42 5.01
N LEU A 379 14.96 9.06 5.37
CA LEU A 379 15.22 10.47 5.02
C LEU A 379 15.40 10.66 3.51
N TYR A 380 16.06 9.72 2.82
CA TYR A 380 16.13 9.75 1.36
C TYR A 380 14.73 9.71 0.76
N ARG A 381 13.90 8.76 1.18
CA ARG A 381 12.53 8.64 0.67
C ARG A 381 11.68 9.87 0.96
N ALA A 382 11.78 10.42 2.16
CA ALA A 382 11.11 11.66 2.54
C ALA A 382 11.52 12.86 1.65
N SER A 383 12.80 12.96 1.33
CA SER A 383 13.32 14.02 0.45
C SER A 383 12.76 13.93 -0.98
N GLN A 384 12.55 12.73 -1.50
CA GLN A 384 11.94 12.52 -2.82
C GLN A 384 10.48 12.97 -2.85
N MET A 385 9.71 12.68 -1.78
CA MET A 385 8.30 13.08 -1.67
C MET A 385 8.14 14.61 -1.65
N THR A 386 9.03 15.32 -0.96
CA THR A 386 9.01 16.80 -0.92
C THR A 386 9.32 17.41 -2.28
N THR A 387 10.26 16.84 -3.00
CA THR A 387 10.64 17.28 -4.35
C THR A 387 9.48 17.11 -5.34
N ASP A 388 8.79 15.98 -5.29
CA ASP A 388 7.64 15.70 -6.14
C ASP A 388 6.47 16.67 -5.83
N ARG A 389 6.19 16.95 -4.56
CA ARG A 389 5.15 17.91 -4.14
C ARG A 389 5.45 19.34 -4.60
N THR A 390 6.69 19.78 -4.52
CA THR A 390 7.10 21.14 -4.98
C THR A 390 6.94 21.27 -6.49
N ARG A 391 7.24 20.23 -7.25
CA ARG A 391 7.01 20.19 -8.72
C ARG A 391 5.54 20.23 -9.06
N PHE A 392 4.68 19.54 -8.31
CA PHE A 392 3.23 19.53 -8.54
C PHE A 392 2.62 20.93 -8.33
N LEU A 393 2.98 21.61 -7.24
CA LEU A 393 2.53 22.97 -6.94
C LEU A 393 3.05 24.03 -7.95
N ALA A 394 4.20 23.78 -8.57
CA ALA A 394 4.74 24.66 -9.62
C ALA A 394 4.06 24.48 -10.99
N LEU A 395 3.32 23.38 -11.20
CA LEU A 395 2.54 23.13 -12.41
C LEU A 395 1.10 23.66 -12.32
N GLU A 396 0.63 23.98 -11.11
CA GLU A 396 -0.70 24.58 -10.87
C GLU A 396 -0.69 26.13 -10.86
N GLN A 397 0.48 26.78 -10.95
CA GLN A 397 0.69 28.23 -11.11
C GLN A 397 1.02 28.59 -12.57
#